data_d06f13b9b90dca23dce5326a025bde78
#
_entry.id   d06f13b9b90dca23dce5326a025bde78
#
_cell.length_a   1.000
_cell.length_b   1.000
_cell.length_c   1.000
_cell.angle_alpha   90.00
_cell.angle_beta   90.00
_cell.angle_gamma   90.00
#
_symmetry.space_group_name_H-M   'P 1'
#
loop_
_entity.id
_entity.type
_entity.pdbx_description
1 polymer ?
#
loop_
_entity_poly.entity_id
_entity_poly.type
_entity_poly.pdbx_seq_one_letter_code
_entity_poly.pdbx_strand_id
1 'polypeptide(L)'
;MIHRTPPSWGALFGLLFALSGLASADPRCVTQSDAAPLCIEEPARRVVSLAPHLTEMLFAIEAQDRIAGVVERSDYPEEARRLANVGPFHSPDLERLLALRPDLIVSWSTGTPAAHIARLRELGFKIWIARSEHLDDIPDELRALGMLTGHPAEAERVASSYARDLQTLRQHYATRPALKGFYEIWPQPLITVGDGHFIAESMRVCGILNIVGATASNTPSWSEEAVIRAAPDLLLTSPPARDFERWRRWTALPAVRNNALFVMPPDVLMRPGPRLIDGVRALCEAADKARAGMQP
;
A
#
# COMPACT_ATOMS: atom_id res chain seq x y z
N MET A 1 22.52 6.74 97.08
CA MET A 1 22.67 5.84 95.92
C MET A 1 21.55 6.18 94.96
N ILE A 2 21.87 6.85 93.84
CA ILE A 2 20.88 7.36 92.86
C ILE A 2 21.04 6.53 91.59
N HIS A 3 20.08 5.65 91.29
CA HIS A 3 20.05 4.93 90.01
C HIS A 3 19.42 5.78 88.93
N ARG A 4 20.23 6.12 87.90
CA ARG A 4 19.75 6.73 86.63
C ARG A 4 19.48 5.65 85.65
N THR A 5 18.27 5.62 85.10
CA THR A 5 17.86 4.79 83.96
C THR A 5 18.14 5.62 82.63
N PRO A 6 18.62 4.99 81.53
CA PRO A 6 18.83 5.67 80.29
C PRO A 6 17.52 5.73 79.45
N PRO A 7 17.36 6.72 78.56
CA PRO A 7 16.18 6.85 77.72
C PRO A 7 16.23 5.87 76.54
N SER A 8 15.10 5.24 76.23
CA SER A 8 14.83 4.42 75.07
C SER A 8 14.64 5.28 73.80
N TRP A 9 15.50 5.13 72.85
CA TRP A 9 15.33 5.72 71.48
C TRP A 9 14.44 4.80 70.69
N GLY A 10 13.20 5.25 70.39
CA GLY A 10 12.29 4.61 69.51
C GLY A 10 12.72 4.93 68.03
N ALA A 11 13.10 3.90 67.30
CA ALA A 11 13.37 3.98 65.86
C ALA A 11 12.05 4.08 65.10
N LEU A 12 11.71 5.25 64.58
CA LEU A 12 10.65 5.41 63.57
C LEU A 12 11.13 4.86 62.24
N PHE A 13 10.68 3.67 61.87
CA PHE A 13 10.80 3.16 60.49
C PHE A 13 9.75 3.84 59.62
N GLY A 14 10.18 4.86 58.89
CA GLY A 14 9.37 5.51 57.84
C GLY A 14 9.23 4.58 56.63
N LEU A 15 8.03 4.04 56.42
CA LEU A 15 7.66 3.28 55.23
C LEU A 15 7.51 4.27 54.04
N LEU A 16 8.55 4.40 53.21
CA LEU A 16 8.45 5.07 51.93
C LEU A 16 7.62 4.20 50.98
N PHE A 17 6.34 4.53 50.80
CA PHE A 17 5.53 4.05 49.71
C PHE A 17 6.01 4.76 48.41
N ALA A 18 6.82 4.08 47.63
CA ALA A 18 7.12 4.47 46.28
C ALA A 18 5.81 4.34 45.45
N LEU A 19 5.11 5.45 45.21
CA LEU A 19 4.08 5.54 44.18
C LEU A 19 4.81 5.36 42.83
N SER A 20 4.82 4.12 42.33
CA SER A 20 5.13 3.85 40.91
C SER A 20 3.98 4.46 40.10
N GLY A 21 4.16 5.71 39.67
CA GLY A 21 3.26 6.32 38.69
C GLY A 21 3.21 5.44 37.45
N LEU A 22 2.07 4.82 37.18
CA LEU A 22 1.75 4.24 35.88
C LEU A 22 1.77 5.39 34.90
N ALA A 23 2.88 5.57 34.19
CA ALA A 23 2.92 6.45 33.03
C ALA A 23 1.95 5.86 32.01
N SER A 24 0.73 6.41 31.93
CA SER A 24 -0.15 6.19 30.79
C SER A 24 0.58 6.71 29.56
N ALA A 25 0.98 5.82 28.67
CA ALA A 25 1.48 6.23 27.38
C ALA A 25 0.37 6.97 26.64
N ASP A 26 0.70 8.11 26.02
CA ASP A 26 -0.25 8.83 25.19
C ASP A 26 -0.78 7.91 24.08
N PRO A 27 -2.10 7.97 23.79
CA PRO A 27 -2.69 7.12 22.78
C PRO A 27 -2.04 7.37 21.40
N ARG A 28 -1.77 6.31 20.67
CA ARG A 28 -1.22 6.35 19.32
C ARG A 28 -2.34 6.57 18.33
N CYS A 29 -2.40 7.75 17.76
CA CYS A 29 -3.44 8.13 16.80
C CYS A 29 -2.84 8.24 15.40
N VAL A 30 -3.47 7.60 14.42
CA VAL A 30 -3.09 7.65 13.02
C VAL A 30 -4.28 8.07 12.15
N THR A 31 -4.01 8.82 11.11
CA THR A 31 -5.03 9.17 10.09
C THR A 31 -5.41 7.94 9.27
N GLN A 32 -6.62 7.96 8.72
CA GLN A 32 -7.13 6.92 7.81
C GLN A 32 -8.03 7.54 6.74
N SER A 33 -8.39 6.73 5.73
CA SER A 33 -9.00 7.22 4.49
C SER A 33 -10.37 7.89 4.67
N ASP A 34 -11.28 7.27 5.43
CA ASP A 34 -12.73 7.58 5.38
C ASP A 34 -13.36 7.82 6.74
N ALA A 35 -12.57 7.92 7.80
CA ALA A 35 -13.07 8.02 9.16
C ALA A 35 -12.20 8.93 10.03
N ALA A 36 -12.67 9.21 11.25
CA ALA A 36 -11.85 9.85 12.27
C ALA A 36 -10.56 9.08 12.52
N PRO A 37 -9.48 9.73 12.98
CA PRO A 37 -8.24 9.06 13.31
C PRO A 37 -8.45 7.85 14.20
N LEU A 38 -7.75 6.75 13.91
CA LEU A 38 -7.75 5.58 14.77
C LEU A 38 -6.74 5.76 15.88
N CYS A 39 -7.20 5.67 17.14
CA CYS A 39 -6.34 5.74 18.31
C CYS A 39 -6.30 4.38 19.02
N ILE A 40 -5.10 3.92 19.39
CA ILE A 40 -4.87 2.73 20.19
C ILE A 40 -3.96 3.07 21.38
N GLU A 41 -4.20 2.44 22.51
CA GLU A 41 -3.40 2.66 23.73
C GLU A 41 -2.09 1.87 23.68
N GLU A 42 -2.16 0.63 23.20
CA GLU A 42 -1.02 -0.29 23.06
C GLU A 42 -0.84 -0.71 21.60
N PRO A 43 0.39 -0.98 21.16
CA PRO A 43 0.63 -1.56 19.84
C PRO A 43 -0.14 -2.84 19.61
N ALA A 44 -0.72 -2.98 18.43
CA ALA A 44 -1.43 -4.18 18.05
C ALA A 44 -0.51 -5.40 18.06
N ARG A 45 -1.03 -6.52 18.61
CA ARG A 45 -0.32 -7.79 18.72
C ARG A 45 -0.88 -8.88 17.80
N ARG A 46 -2.10 -8.68 17.29
CA ARG A 46 -2.82 -9.63 16.44
C ARG A 46 -3.49 -8.89 15.30
N VAL A 47 -2.72 -8.65 14.26
CA VAL A 47 -3.16 -7.89 13.06
C VAL A 47 -3.71 -8.86 12.03
N VAL A 48 -4.89 -8.59 11.48
CA VAL A 48 -5.36 -9.23 10.26
C VAL A 48 -5.28 -8.24 9.10
N SER A 49 -4.59 -8.64 8.04
CA SER A 49 -4.42 -7.83 6.82
C SER A 49 -5.43 -8.24 5.75
N LEU A 50 -6.30 -7.31 5.35
CA LEU A 50 -7.33 -7.51 4.33
C LEU A 50 -6.89 -7.06 2.92
N ALA A 51 -5.59 -6.83 2.70
CA ALA A 51 -5.05 -6.54 1.37
C ALA A 51 -3.62 -7.05 1.23
N PRO A 52 -3.24 -7.63 0.05
CA PRO A 52 -1.88 -8.14 -0.16
C PRO A 52 -0.78 -7.09 0.03
N HIS A 53 -0.97 -5.87 -0.48
CA HIS A 53 0.02 -4.78 -0.32
C HIS A 53 0.19 -4.33 1.14
N LEU A 54 -0.86 -4.37 1.97
CA LEU A 54 -0.75 -4.09 3.40
C LEU A 54 0.00 -5.21 4.13
N THR A 55 -0.15 -6.47 3.69
CA THR A 55 0.68 -7.57 4.16
C THR A 55 2.15 -7.30 3.83
N GLU A 56 2.45 -6.89 2.61
CA GLU A 56 3.81 -6.51 2.19
C GLU A 56 4.38 -5.34 3.02
N MET A 57 3.55 -4.33 3.33
CA MET A 57 3.96 -3.22 4.21
C MET A 57 4.31 -3.70 5.61
N LEU A 58 3.49 -4.57 6.21
CA LEU A 58 3.76 -5.13 7.53
C LEU A 58 5.07 -5.93 7.59
N PHE A 59 5.36 -6.71 6.55
CA PHE A 59 6.66 -7.39 6.45
C PHE A 59 7.82 -6.41 6.25
N ALA A 60 7.64 -5.39 5.42
CA ALA A 60 8.68 -4.41 5.13
C ALA A 60 9.12 -3.60 6.37
N ILE A 61 8.20 -3.39 7.32
CA ILE A 61 8.47 -2.71 8.59
C ILE A 61 8.81 -3.68 9.72
N GLU A 62 9.12 -4.94 9.41
CA GLU A 62 9.52 -5.99 10.36
C GLU A 62 8.45 -6.36 11.40
N ALA A 63 7.15 -6.14 11.08
CA ALA A 63 6.01 -6.43 11.94
C ALA A 63 5.34 -7.79 11.66
N GLN A 64 6.05 -8.74 11.04
CA GLN A 64 5.51 -10.05 10.67
C GLN A 64 5.05 -10.89 11.85
N ASP A 65 5.67 -10.73 13.03
CA ASP A 65 5.29 -11.41 14.27
C ASP A 65 3.92 -10.96 14.80
N ARG A 66 3.42 -9.84 14.31
CA ARG A 66 2.08 -9.29 14.62
C ARG A 66 0.98 -9.84 13.72
N ILE A 67 1.30 -10.46 12.61
CA ILE A 67 0.29 -10.87 11.62
C ILE A 67 -0.37 -12.17 12.06
N ALA A 68 -1.65 -12.10 12.43
CA ALA A 68 -2.47 -13.25 12.80
C ALA A 68 -3.16 -13.90 11.59
N GLY A 69 -3.39 -13.15 10.52
CA GLY A 69 -4.03 -13.67 9.31
C GLY A 69 -3.98 -12.68 8.15
N VAL A 70 -4.16 -13.22 6.95
CA VAL A 70 -4.07 -12.48 5.69
C VAL A 70 -5.15 -12.94 4.71
N VAL A 71 -5.47 -12.10 3.73
CA VAL A 71 -6.35 -12.50 2.62
C VAL A 71 -5.60 -13.30 1.56
N GLU A 72 -6.37 -13.92 0.65
CA GLU A 72 -5.85 -14.58 -0.54
C GLU A 72 -4.92 -13.66 -1.32
N ARG A 73 -3.93 -14.25 -2.02
CA ARG A 73 -2.88 -13.56 -2.77
C ARG A 73 -1.92 -12.69 -1.93
N SER A 74 -1.93 -12.82 -0.62
CA SER A 74 -0.85 -12.32 0.25
C SER A 74 0.32 -13.30 0.17
N ASP A 75 1.09 -13.24 -0.90
CA ASP A 75 2.09 -14.21 -1.32
C ASP A 75 3.53 -13.67 -1.32
N TYR A 76 3.71 -12.43 -0.88
CA TYR A 76 5.01 -11.81 -0.74
C TYR A 76 5.17 -11.14 0.65
N PRO A 77 6.34 -11.34 1.30
CA PRO A 77 7.38 -12.32 0.94
C PRO A 77 6.84 -13.77 1.01
N GLU A 78 7.62 -14.77 0.61
CA GLU A 78 7.16 -16.16 0.55
C GLU A 78 6.62 -16.67 1.89
N GLU A 79 7.16 -16.17 2.99
CA GLU A 79 6.71 -16.47 4.35
C GLU A 79 5.23 -16.12 4.60
N ALA A 80 4.72 -15.10 3.92
CA ALA A 80 3.32 -14.68 4.05
C ALA A 80 2.34 -15.80 3.64
N ARG A 81 2.74 -16.71 2.75
CA ARG A 81 1.92 -17.87 2.32
C ARG A 81 1.63 -18.87 3.43
N ARG A 82 2.39 -18.81 4.54
CA ARG A 82 2.22 -19.71 5.70
C ARG A 82 1.23 -19.18 6.72
N LEU A 83 0.82 -17.92 6.57
CA LEU A 83 -0.12 -17.29 7.49
C LEU A 83 -1.55 -17.80 7.28
N ALA A 84 -2.37 -17.71 8.33
CA ALA A 84 -3.78 -18.09 8.27
C ALA A 84 -4.52 -17.25 7.21
N ASN A 85 -5.19 -17.92 6.27
CA ASN A 85 -5.95 -17.28 5.21
C ASN A 85 -7.39 -17.02 5.66
N VAL A 86 -7.85 -15.78 5.54
CA VAL A 86 -9.22 -15.36 5.88
C VAL A 86 -10.12 -15.16 4.66
N GLY A 87 -9.78 -15.75 3.52
CA GLY A 87 -10.58 -15.68 2.29
C GLY A 87 -10.20 -14.52 1.36
N PRO A 88 -10.99 -14.26 0.33
CA PRO A 88 -10.72 -13.21 -0.63
C PRO A 88 -10.90 -11.80 -0.03
N PHE A 89 -10.11 -10.83 -0.50
CA PHE A 89 -10.11 -9.44 0.05
C PHE A 89 -11.48 -8.73 -0.06
N HIS A 90 -12.26 -9.05 -1.10
CA HIS A 90 -13.58 -8.46 -1.33
C HIS A 90 -14.72 -9.14 -0.53
N SER A 91 -14.46 -10.31 0.07
CA SER A 91 -15.41 -11.07 0.87
C SER A 91 -14.68 -11.93 1.92
N PRO A 92 -14.04 -11.30 2.91
CA PRO A 92 -13.31 -12.05 3.94
C PRO A 92 -14.26 -12.92 4.78
N ASP A 93 -13.79 -14.09 5.16
CA ASP A 93 -14.51 -15.05 6.00
C ASP A 93 -14.59 -14.53 7.44
N LEU A 94 -15.78 -14.13 7.83
CA LEU A 94 -16.03 -13.53 9.15
C LEU A 94 -15.81 -14.51 10.30
N GLU A 95 -16.10 -15.80 10.11
CA GLU A 95 -15.91 -16.83 11.16
C GLU A 95 -14.42 -17.04 11.42
N ARG A 96 -13.61 -17.11 10.36
CA ARG A 96 -12.15 -17.18 10.48
C ARG A 96 -11.56 -15.93 11.13
N LEU A 97 -12.05 -14.75 10.76
CA LEU A 97 -11.68 -13.49 11.38
C LEU A 97 -11.94 -13.51 12.90
N LEU A 98 -13.14 -13.90 13.31
CA LEU A 98 -13.53 -14.03 14.72
C LEU A 98 -12.66 -15.04 15.47
N ALA A 99 -12.37 -16.20 14.85
CA ALA A 99 -11.53 -17.24 15.44
C ALA A 99 -10.08 -16.74 15.69
N LEU A 100 -9.56 -15.87 14.83
CA LEU A 100 -8.22 -15.28 14.99
C LEU A 100 -8.16 -14.22 16.09
N ARG A 101 -9.29 -13.70 16.55
CA ARG A 101 -9.39 -12.66 17.60
C ARG A 101 -8.39 -11.52 17.40
N PRO A 102 -8.43 -10.80 16.24
CA PRO A 102 -7.52 -9.70 16.02
C PRO A 102 -7.82 -8.52 16.94
N ASP A 103 -6.78 -7.82 17.39
CA ASP A 103 -6.89 -6.53 18.07
C ASP A 103 -6.81 -5.33 17.10
N LEU A 104 -6.38 -5.61 15.86
CA LEU A 104 -6.40 -4.65 14.75
C LEU A 104 -6.68 -5.37 13.42
N ILE A 105 -7.53 -4.77 12.60
CA ILE A 105 -7.71 -5.15 11.20
C ILE A 105 -7.17 -3.99 10.35
N VAL A 106 -6.34 -4.30 9.38
CA VAL A 106 -5.88 -3.32 8.38
C VAL A 106 -6.55 -3.61 7.04
N SER A 107 -7.16 -2.60 6.46
CA SER A 107 -7.98 -2.69 5.25
C SER A 107 -7.63 -1.59 4.25
N TRP A 108 -8.19 -1.65 3.07
CA TRP A 108 -7.96 -0.71 1.97
C TRP A 108 -9.28 -0.13 1.47
N SER A 109 -9.34 1.19 1.25
CA SER A 109 -10.55 1.96 0.95
C SER A 109 -11.31 1.45 -0.29
N THR A 110 -10.61 1.03 -1.34
CA THR A 110 -11.21 0.59 -2.60
C THR A 110 -11.28 -0.94 -2.75
N GLY A 111 -10.69 -1.70 -1.80
CA GLY A 111 -10.62 -3.17 -1.89
C GLY A 111 -11.69 -3.90 -1.11
N THR A 112 -11.93 -3.52 0.14
CA THR A 112 -12.93 -4.16 0.99
C THR A 112 -14.25 -3.39 0.92
N PRO A 113 -15.38 -4.01 0.57
CA PRO A 113 -16.67 -3.33 0.49
C PRO A 113 -17.05 -2.64 1.80
N ALA A 114 -17.58 -1.41 1.70
CA ALA A 114 -17.96 -0.59 2.86
C ALA A 114 -18.92 -1.31 3.82
N ALA A 115 -19.83 -2.16 3.30
CA ALA A 115 -20.73 -2.96 4.11
C ALA A 115 -19.99 -3.96 5.02
N HIS A 116 -18.90 -4.57 4.55
CA HIS A 116 -18.06 -5.47 5.36
C HIS A 116 -17.31 -4.69 6.44
N ILE A 117 -16.76 -3.52 6.10
CA ILE A 117 -16.11 -2.63 7.07
C ILE A 117 -17.10 -2.21 8.17
N ALA A 118 -18.31 -1.78 7.79
CA ALA A 118 -19.35 -1.41 8.75
C ALA A 118 -19.69 -2.58 9.69
N ARG A 119 -19.86 -3.78 9.11
CA ARG A 119 -20.17 -5.00 9.90
C ARG A 119 -19.05 -5.36 10.88
N LEU A 120 -17.81 -5.25 10.48
CA LEU A 120 -16.66 -5.50 11.37
C LEU A 120 -16.60 -4.46 12.50
N ARG A 121 -16.89 -3.18 12.22
CA ARG A 121 -16.99 -2.12 13.25
C ARG A 121 -18.10 -2.38 14.25
N GLU A 122 -19.30 -2.80 13.79
CA GLU A 122 -20.43 -3.20 14.66
C GLU A 122 -20.04 -4.35 15.60
N LEU A 123 -19.18 -5.26 15.16
CA LEU A 123 -18.65 -6.36 15.98
C LEU A 123 -17.54 -5.91 16.96
N GLY A 124 -17.22 -4.61 16.99
CA GLY A 124 -16.25 -4.03 17.91
C GLY A 124 -14.80 -4.12 17.49
N PHE A 125 -14.50 -4.52 16.25
CA PHE A 125 -13.13 -4.55 15.76
C PHE A 125 -12.57 -3.15 15.52
N LYS A 126 -11.33 -2.91 15.92
CA LYS A 126 -10.55 -1.75 15.52
C LYS A 126 -10.07 -1.96 14.08
N ILE A 127 -10.40 -1.02 13.21
CA ILE A 127 -10.06 -1.11 11.77
C ILE A 127 -9.35 0.16 11.36
N TRP A 128 -8.15 0.01 10.81
CA TRP A 128 -7.46 1.06 10.10
C TRP A 128 -7.61 0.88 8.59
N ILE A 129 -7.92 1.96 7.87
CA ILE A 129 -8.19 1.92 6.44
C ILE A 129 -7.16 2.77 5.70
N ALA A 130 -6.30 2.09 4.93
CA ALA A 130 -5.37 2.71 4.03
C ALA A 130 -6.09 3.39 2.86
N ARG A 131 -5.53 4.48 2.35
CA ARG A 131 -6.02 5.16 1.14
C ARG A 131 -5.46 4.51 -0.10
N SER A 132 -4.12 4.44 -0.18
CA SER A 132 -3.33 3.83 -1.26
C SER A 132 -3.75 4.28 -2.67
N GLU A 133 -4.12 5.54 -2.83
CA GLU A 133 -4.59 6.13 -4.09
C GLU A 133 -3.44 6.83 -4.84
N HIS A 134 -2.47 7.36 -4.09
CA HIS A 134 -1.32 8.11 -4.62
C HIS A 134 0.00 7.47 -4.22
N LEU A 135 1.05 7.73 -5.00
CA LEU A 135 2.40 7.25 -4.68
C LEU A 135 2.91 7.81 -3.34
N ASP A 136 2.52 9.04 -3.02
CA ASP A 136 2.92 9.70 -1.78
C ASP A 136 2.13 9.24 -0.54
N ASP A 137 1.04 8.48 -0.70
CA ASP A 137 0.31 7.87 0.43
C ASP A 137 1.14 6.74 1.08
N ILE A 138 1.94 6.02 0.29
CA ILE A 138 2.67 4.82 0.74
C ILE A 138 3.63 5.10 1.91
N PRO A 139 4.46 6.14 1.90
CA PRO A 139 5.30 6.49 3.06
C PRO A 139 4.50 6.77 4.32
N ASP A 140 3.36 7.45 4.21
CA ASP A 140 2.53 7.80 5.36
C ASP A 140 1.79 6.59 5.92
N GLU A 141 1.37 5.67 5.06
CA GLU A 141 0.77 4.39 5.44
C GLU A 141 1.77 3.47 6.14
N LEU A 142 3.03 3.42 5.67
CA LEU A 142 4.11 2.72 6.36
C LEU A 142 4.33 3.26 7.76
N ARG A 143 4.37 4.59 7.93
CA ARG A 143 4.49 5.25 9.24
C ARG A 143 3.31 4.93 10.15
N ALA A 144 2.08 4.98 9.61
CA ALA A 144 0.87 4.64 10.34
C ALA A 144 0.90 3.20 10.85
N LEU A 145 1.25 2.24 9.98
CA LEU A 145 1.39 0.83 10.37
C LEU A 145 2.50 0.64 11.42
N GLY A 146 3.63 1.35 11.30
CA GLY A 146 4.70 1.34 12.28
C GLY A 146 4.25 1.82 13.66
N MET A 147 3.46 2.90 13.70
CA MET A 147 2.86 3.41 14.94
C MET A 147 1.89 2.39 15.56
N LEU A 148 1.01 1.81 14.72
CA LEU A 148 -0.01 0.85 15.16
C LEU A 148 0.58 -0.50 15.61
N THR A 149 1.71 -0.93 15.08
CA THR A 149 2.33 -2.24 15.38
C THR A 149 3.53 -2.16 16.32
N GLY A 150 3.99 -0.94 16.64
CA GLY A 150 5.14 -0.73 17.52
C GLY A 150 6.50 -0.81 16.83
N HIS A 151 6.55 -0.62 15.51
CA HIS A 151 7.75 -0.63 14.66
C HIS A 151 8.01 0.74 13.98
N PRO A 152 7.99 1.88 14.71
CA PRO A 152 8.08 3.21 14.09
C PRO A 152 9.45 3.49 13.45
N ALA A 153 10.54 2.94 13.97
CA ALA A 153 11.87 3.15 13.44
C ALA A 153 12.07 2.43 12.09
N GLU A 154 11.63 1.20 11.99
CA GLU A 154 11.64 0.37 10.78
C GLU A 154 10.75 1.00 9.71
N ALA A 155 9.56 1.44 10.12
CA ALA A 155 8.61 2.12 9.23
C ALA A 155 9.20 3.42 8.66
N GLU A 156 9.83 4.26 9.49
CA GLU A 156 10.46 5.49 9.01
C GLU A 156 11.62 5.21 8.04
N ARG A 157 12.42 4.18 8.32
CA ARG A 157 13.52 3.77 7.42
C ARG A 157 13.00 3.39 6.03
N VAL A 158 11.93 2.57 5.96
CA VAL A 158 11.33 2.13 4.69
C VAL A 158 10.63 3.29 3.99
N ALA A 159 9.82 4.07 4.72
CA ALA A 159 9.09 5.22 4.19
C ALA A 159 10.03 6.27 3.59
N SER A 160 11.10 6.62 4.31
CA SER A 160 12.09 7.58 3.84
C SER A 160 12.89 7.07 2.64
N SER A 161 13.17 5.75 2.56
CA SER A 161 13.82 5.16 1.38
C SER A 161 12.93 5.25 0.14
N TYR A 162 11.66 4.84 0.28
CA TYR A 162 10.67 4.93 -0.80
C TYR A 162 10.51 6.36 -1.32
N ALA A 163 10.35 7.32 -0.41
CA ALA A 163 10.17 8.73 -0.77
C ALA A 163 11.38 9.30 -1.53
N ARG A 164 12.61 8.97 -1.09
CA ARG A 164 13.85 9.38 -1.80
C ARG A 164 13.94 8.79 -3.20
N ASP A 165 13.64 7.49 -3.33
CA ASP A 165 13.70 6.80 -4.62
C ASP A 165 12.67 7.38 -5.60
N LEU A 166 11.45 7.64 -5.13
CA LEU A 166 10.39 8.27 -5.93
C LEU A 166 10.79 9.67 -6.37
N GLN A 167 11.35 10.47 -5.46
CA GLN A 167 11.83 11.82 -5.78
C GLN A 167 12.97 11.80 -6.80
N THR A 168 13.88 10.84 -6.69
CA THR A 168 14.98 10.65 -7.65
C THR A 168 14.45 10.34 -9.06
N LEU A 169 13.45 9.44 -9.15
CA LEU A 169 12.81 9.13 -10.42
C LEU A 169 12.09 10.36 -11.01
N ARG A 170 11.31 11.07 -10.20
CA ARG A 170 10.63 12.30 -10.63
C ARG A 170 11.62 13.33 -11.20
N GLN A 171 12.75 13.55 -10.52
CA GLN A 171 13.79 14.48 -10.99
C GLN A 171 14.45 14.01 -12.28
N HIS A 172 14.79 12.72 -12.37
CA HIS A 172 15.46 12.17 -13.53
C HIS A 172 14.62 12.26 -14.80
N TYR A 173 13.31 12.04 -14.68
CA TYR A 173 12.39 12.02 -15.83
C TYR A 173 11.68 13.36 -16.11
N ALA A 174 11.85 14.38 -15.24
CA ALA A 174 11.16 15.67 -15.36
C ALA A 174 11.36 16.38 -16.70
N THR A 175 12.52 16.20 -17.34
CA THR A 175 12.90 16.87 -18.60
C THR A 175 12.88 15.95 -19.82
N ARG A 176 12.50 14.67 -19.64
CA ARG A 176 12.42 13.71 -20.75
C ARG A 176 11.27 14.06 -21.71
N PRO A 177 11.39 13.85 -23.00
CA PRO A 177 10.29 14.02 -23.95
C PRO A 177 9.08 13.20 -23.53
N ALA A 178 7.91 13.85 -23.50
CA ALA A 178 6.67 13.19 -23.11
C ALA A 178 6.24 12.18 -24.18
N LEU A 179 5.70 11.03 -23.73
CA LEU A 179 5.15 9.97 -24.55
C LEU A 179 3.65 9.84 -24.26
N LYS A 180 2.82 9.59 -25.28
CA LYS A 180 1.43 9.19 -25.09
C LYS A 180 1.37 7.70 -24.76
N GLY A 181 0.84 7.33 -23.59
CA GLY A 181 0.76 5.94 -23.16
C GLY A 181 -0.66 5.48 -22.88
N PHE A 182 -0.91 4.21 -23.13
CA PHE A 182 -2.13 3.52 -22.74
C PHE A 182 -1.79 2.31 -21.89
N TYR A 183 -2.46 2.18 -20.74
CA TYR A 183 -2.30 1.04 -19.85
C TYR A 183 -3.55 0.17 -19.86
N GLU A 184 -3.42 -1.09 -20.26
CA GLU A 184 -4.50 -2.06 -20.30
C GLU A 184 -4.45 -2.92 -19.04
N ILE A 185 -5.48 -2.80 -18.17
CA ILE A 185 -5.66 -3.67 -17.00
C ILE A 185 -6.29 -4.99 -17.40
N TRP A 186 -7.35 -4.91 -18.25
CA TRP A 186 -8.16 -6.07 -18.61
C TRP A 186 -8.63 -5.97 -20.06
N PRO A 187 -8.59 -7.11 -20.81
CA PRO A 187 -8.85 -7.06 -22.24
C PRO A 187 -10.36 -7.05 -22.61
N GLN A 188 -11.23 -7.71 -21.86
CA GLN A 188 -12.66 -7.83 -22.20
C GLN A 188 -13.53 -7.86 -20.93
N PRO A 189 -14.30 -6.77 -20.63
CA PRO A 189 -14.27 -5.49 -21.34
C PRO A 189 -12.89 -4.84 -21.26
N LEU A 190 -12.54 -3.96 -22.21
CA LEU A 190 -11.27 -3.23 -22.17
C LEU A 190 -11.31 -2.25 -21.00
N ILE A 191 -10.59 -2.57 -19.93
CA ILE A 191 -10.45 -1.75 -18.72
C ILE A 191 -9.06 -1.13 -18.71
N THR A 192 -9.02 0.15 -18.39
CA THR A 192 -7.79 0.96 -18.33
C THR A 192 -7.73 1.74 -17.01
N VAL A 193 -6.79 2.68 -16.90
CA VAL A 193 -6.62 3.58 -15.75
C VAL A 193 -6.95 5.01 -16.14
N GLY A 194 -7.71 5.72 -15.31
CA GLY A 194 -7.87 7.17 -15.36
C GLY A 194 -6.73 7.88 -14.63
N ASP A 195 -6.62 9.21 -14.78
CA ASP A 195 -5.54 10.01 -14.20
C ASP A 195 -5.48 10.02 -12.67
N GLY A 196 -6.59 9.68 -12.01
CA GLY A 196 -6.65 9.52 -10.55
C GLY A 196 -6.11 8.20 -10.01
N HIS A 197 -5.66 7.28 -10.88
CA HIS A 197 -5.14 5.99 -10.47
C HIS A 197 -3.62 6.05 -10.24
N PHE A 198 -3.10 5.40 -9.20
CA PHE A 198 -1.66 5.38 -8.88
C PHE A 198 -0.78 4.85 -10.02
N ILE A 199 -1.30 3.97 -10.89
CA ILE A 199 -0.58 3.53 -12.10
C ILE A 199 -0.44 4.70 -13.09
N ALA A 200 -1.47 5.53 -13.29
CA ALA A 200 -1.36 6.70 -14.15
C ALA A 200 -0.40 7.74 -13.56
N GLU A 201 -0.38 7.89 -12.23
CA GLU A 201 0.64 8.69 -11.55
C GLU A 201 2.05 8.11 -11.76
N SER A 202 2.22 6.78 -11.67
CA SER A 202 3.47 6.09 -11.99
C SER A 202 3.94 6.33 -13.43
N MET A 203 3.01 6.29 -14.39
CA MET A 203 3.29 6.65 -15.79
C MET A 203 3.80 8.09 -15.91
N ARG A 204 3.15 9.02 -15.20
CA ARG A 204 3.52 10.45 -15.21
C ARG A 204 4.92 10.68 -14.67
N VAL A 205 5.35 9.95 -13.62
CA VAL A 205 6.73 9.98 -13.10
C VAL A 205 7.75 9.72 -14.22
N CYS A 206 7.43 8.81 -15.15
CA CYS A 206 8.31 8.42 -16.27
C CYS A 206 8.14 9.28 -17.51
N GLY A 207 7.38 10.39 -17.44
CA GLY A 207 7.07 11.25 -18.59
C GLY A 207 6.12 10.60 -19.59
N ILE A 208 5.27 9.65 -19.15
CA ILE A 208 4.21 9.04 -19.96
C ILE A 208 2.90 9.76 -19.63
N LEU A 209 2.31 10.39 -20.62
CA LEU A 209 0.99 11.01 -20.55
C LEU A 209 -0.07 9.95 -20.80
N ASN A 210 -0.93 9.71 -19.82
CA ASN A 210 -2.04 8.78 -19.96
C ASN A 210 -3.06 9.36 -20.95
N ILE A 211 -3.33 8.65 -22.07
CA ILE A 211 -4.27 9.12 -23.11
C ILE A 211 -5.73 9.10 -22.67
N VAL A 212 -6.05 8.42 -21.57
CA VAL A 212 -7.41 8.32 -21.02
C VAL A 212 -7.83 9.62 -20.33
N GLY A 213 -6.89 10.29 -19.65
CA GLY A 213 -7.15 11.53 -18.94
C GLY A 213 -7.98 11.35 -17.67
N ALA A 214 -8.56 12.46 -17.19
CA ALA A 214 -9.41 12.46 -16.02
C ALA A 214 -10.76 11.81 -16.31
N THR A 215 -11.17 10.90 -15.44
CA THR A 215 -12.43 10.14 -15.56
C THR A 215 -13.14 10.05 -14.21
N ALA A 216 -14.46 9.82 -14.23
CA ALA A 216 -15.23 9.67 -12.99
C ALA A 216 -14.88 8.42 -12.20
N SER A 217 -14.38 7.38 -12.88
CA SER A 217 -13.87 6.14 -12.27
C SER A 217 -12.38 6.05 -12.50
N ASN A 218 -11.62 5.62 -11.48
CA ASN A 218 -10.18 5.37 -11.63
C ASN A 218 -9.84 4.19 -12.56
N THR A 219 -10.84 3.33 -12.85
CA THR A 219 -10.68 2.17 -13.76
C THR A 219 -11.83 2.14 -14.78
N PRO A 220 -11.85 3.08 -15.76
CA PRO A 220 -12.90 3.15 -16.75
C PRO A 220 -12.79 2.04 -17.81
N SER A 221 -13.94 1.68 -18.40
CA SER A 221 -13.97 0.93 -19.68
C SER A 221 -13.73 1.86 -20.84
N TRP A 222 -12.95 1.40 -21.82
CA TRP A 222 -12.64 2.11 -23.04
C TRP A 222 -12.91 1.27 -24.29
N SER A 223 -12.93 1.88 -25.46
CA SER A 223 -13.05 1.14 -26.74
C SER A 223 -11.70 1.08 -27.48
N GLU A 224 -11.52 0.04 -28.29
CA GLU A 224 -10.33 -0.06 -29.16
C GLU A 224 -10.22 1.16 -30.11
N GLU A 225 -11.37 1.63 -30.65
CA GLU A 225 -11.41 2.77 -31.55
C GLU A 225 -10.93 4.06 -30.88
N ALA A 226 -11.23 4.23 -29.58
CA ALA A 226 -10.75 5.37 -28.82
C ALA A 226 -9.23 5.32 -28.65
N VAL A 227 -8.66 4.15 -28.35
CA VAL A 227 -7.20 3.95 -28.27
C VAL A 227 -6.53 4.22 -29.62
N ILE A 228 -7.08 3.68 -30.72
CA ILE A 228 -6.55 3.87 -32.08
C ILE A 228 -6.57 5.36 -32.45
N ARG A 229 -7.66 6.06 -32.15
CA ARG A 229 -7.79 7.49 -32.43
C ARG A 229 -6.81 8.35 -31.64
N ALA A 230 -6.55 7.97 -30.38
CA ALA A 230 -5.59 8.65 -29.51
C ALA A 230 -4.14 8.43 -29.93
N ALA A 231 -3.87 7.37 -30.74
CA ALA A 231 -2.57 7.04 -31.31
C ALA A 231 -1.43 7.07 -30.27
N PRO A 232 -1.44 6.17 -29.27
CA PRO A 232 -0.40 6.11 -28.24
C PRO A 232 0.96 5.75 -28.83
N ASP A 233 2.01 6.31 -28.22
CA ASP A 233 3.41 6.01 -28.54
C ASP A 233 3.86 4.68 -27.93
N LEU A 234 3.24 4.28 -26.81
CA LEU A 234 3.48 2.98 -26.18
C LEU A 234 2.19 2.39 -25.59
N LEU A 235 2.11 1.07 -25.59
CA LEU A 235 1.06 0.28 -24.96
C LEU A 235 1.67 -0.56 -23.83
N LEU A 236 1.02 -0.49 -22.68
CA LEU A 236 1.43 -1.17 -21.47
C LEU A 236 0.32 -2.11 -21.04
N THR A 237 0.66 -3.28 -20.52
CA THR A 237 -0.30 -4.22 -19.92
C THR A 237 0.33 -4.98 -18.77
N SER A 238 -0.50 -5.58 -17.90
CA SER A 238 -0.08 -6.56 -16.91
C SER A 238 -0.84 -7.87 -17.10
N PRO A 239 -0.24 -9.04 -16.77
CA PRO A 239 -0.99 -10.28 -16.74
C PRO A 239 -2.29 -10.17 -15.91
N PRO A 240 -3.41 -10.80 -16.29
CA PRO A 240 -3.51 -11.85 -17.31
C PRO A 240 -3.58 -11.36 -18.76
N ALA A 241 -3.64 -10.06 -19.02
CA ALA A 241 -3.61 -9.51 -20.38
C ALA A 241 -2.19 -9.69 -20.96
N ARG A 242 -1.88 -10.91 -21.41
CA ARG A 242 -0.55 -11.26 -21.91
C ARG A 242 -0.35 -10.94 -23.38
N ASP A 243 -1.44 -10.62 -24.06
CA ASP A 243 -1.45 -10.71 -25.50
C ASP A 243 -1.77 -9.35 -26.13
N PHE A 244 -0.79 -8.82 -26.83
CA PHE A 244 -0.95 -7.65 -27.68
C PHE A 244 -1.44 -8.01 -29.08
N GLU A 245 -1.86 -9.26 -29.38
CA GLU A 245 -2.27 -9.71 -30.71
C GLU A 245 -3.33 -8.80 -31.31
N ARG A 246 -4.33 -8.40 -30.51
CA ARG A 246 -5.35 -7.48 -31.00
C ARG A 246 -4.80 -6.09 -31.37
N TRP A 247 -3.72 -5.64 -30.75
CA TRP A 247 -3.07 -4.36 -31.05
C TRP A 247 -2.12 -4.49 -32.24
N ARG A 248 -1.43 -5.62 -32.39
CA ARG A 248 -0.44 -5.85 -33.48
C ARG A 248 -1.02 -5.76 -34.87
N ARG A 249 -2.32 -6.06 -35.02
CA ARG A 249 -3.03 -5.89 -36.31
C ARG A 249 -3.13 -4.43 -36.77
N TRP A 250 -3.01 -3.48 -35.85
CA TRP A 250 -3.09 -2.04 -36.14
C TRP A 250 -1.71 -1.46 -36.40
N THR A 251 -1.11 -1.83 -37.55
CA THR A 251 0.26 -1.46 -37.92
C THR A 251 0.49 0.05 -38.08
N ALA A 252 -0.57 0.83 -38.24
CA ALA A 252 -0.52 2.29 -38.27
C ALA A 252 -0.36 2.95 -36.90
N LEU A 253 -0.63 2.19 -35.78
CA LEU A 253 -0.44 2.71 -34.42
C LEU A 253 1.05 2.97 -34.16
N PRO A 254 1.42 4.17 -33.64
CA PRO A 254 2.81 4.48 -33.30
C PRO A 254 3.46 3.42 -32.39
N ALA A 255 2.75 2.99 -31.35
CA ALA A 255 3.21 1.94 -30.44
C ALA A 255 3.55 0.61 -31.14
N VAL A 256 2.75 0.21 -32.13
CA VAL A 256 2.96 -1.03 -32.91
C VAL A 256 4.12 -0.84 -33.89
N ARG A 257 4.12 0.26 -34.63
CA ARG A 257 5.16 0.57 -35.62
C ARG A 257 6.55 0.64 -34.99
N ASN A 258 6.64 1.21 -33.78
CA ASN A 258 7.90 1.41 -33.05
C ASN A 258 8.20 0.24 -32.10
N ASN A 259 7.44 -0.86 -32.16
CA ASN A 259 7.56 -2.02 -31.27
C ASN A 259 7.55 -1.67 -29.76
N ALA A 260 6.77 -0.66 -29.39
CA ALA A 260 6.64 -0.16 -28.02
C ALA A 260 5.44 -0.78 -27.29
N LEU A 261 5.43 -2.11 -27.20
CA LEU A 261 4.42 -2.94 -26.54
C LEU A 261 5.09 -3.64 -25.36
N PHE A 262 4.77 -3.26 -24.10
CA PHE A 262 5.46 -3.75 -22.93
C PHE A 262 4.52 -4.44 -21.95
N VAL A 263 4.88 -5.66 -21.52
CA VAL A 263 4.22 -6.36 -20.42
C VAL A 263 4.90 -5.96 -19.11
N MET A 264 4.11 -5.37 -18.21
CA MET A 264 4.60 -4.91 -16.91
C MET A 264 4.49 -6.01 -15.85
N PRO A 265 5.40 -6.04 -14.86
CA PRO A 265 5.33 -6.99 -13.76
C PRO A 265 4.13 -6.66 -12.85
N PRO A 266 3.11 -7.54 -12.75
CA PRO A 266 1.88 -7.24 -12.02
C PRO A 266 2.09 -7.12 -10.52
N ASP A 267 2.97 -7.95 -9.96
CA ASP A 267 3.15 -8.05 -8.51
C ASP A 267 3.76 -6.80 -7.87
N VAL A 268 4.44 -5.98 -8.66
CA VAL A 268 5.04 -4.73 -8.18
C VAL A 268 4.34 -3.48 -8.68
N LEU A 269 3.62 -3.55 -9.81
CA LEU A 269 2.95 -2.37 -10.37
C LEU A 269 1.46 -2.28 -10.01
N MET A 270 0.80 -3.42 -9.74
CA MET A 270 -0.64 -3.44 -9.41
C MET A 270 -0.91 -3.47 -7.89
N ARG A 271 0.14 -3.41 -7.07
CA ARG A 271 0.04 -3.41 -5.60
C ARG A 271 0.63 -2.10 -5.05
N PRO A 272 -0.19 -1.19 -4.49
CA PRO A 272 0.31 0.07 -3.94
C PRO A 272 1.00 -0.15 -2.59
N GLY A 273 2.19 -0.72 -2.62
CA GLY A 273 3.02 -1.06 -1.48
C GLY A 273 4.49 -0.66 -1.67
N PRO A 274 5.39 -1.04 -0.77
CA PRO A 274 6.79 -0.62 -0.82
C PRO A 274 7.51 -0.98 -2.13
N ARG A 275 7.12 -2.10 -2.76
CA ARG A 275 7.69 -2.57 -4.03
C ARG A 275 7.16 -1.84 -5.26
N LEU A 276 6.15 -0.96 -5.10
CA LEU A 276 5.64 -0.18 -6.23
C LEU A 276 6.74 0.67 -6.88
N ILE A 277 7.76 1.08 -6.11
CA ILE A 277 8.91 1.80 -6.65
C ILE A 277 9.65 1.02 -7.76
N ASP A 278 9.71 -0.31 -7.65
CA ASP A 278 10.31 -1.18 -8.67
C ASP A 278 9.41 -1.27 -9.90
N GLY A 279 8.08 -1.24 -9.70
CA GLY A 279 7.11 -1.11 -10.78
C GLY A 279 7.25 0.21 -11.54
N VAL A 280 7.47 1.32 -10.81
CA VAL A 280 7.75 2.63 -11.43
C VAL A 280 9.06 2.60 -12.23
N ARG A 281 10.11 1.99 -11.72
CA ARG A 281 11.38 1.81 -12.46
C ARG A 281 11.17 1.03 -13.75
N ALA A 282 10.42 -0.07 -13.71
CA ALA A 282 10.10 -0.86 -14.89
C ALA A 282 9.30 -0.05 -15.94
N LEU A 283 8.35 0.80 -15.51
CA LEU A 283 7.65 1.73 -16.39
C LEU A 283 8.60 2.74 -17.05
N CYS A 284 9.52 3.29 -16.26
CA CYS A 284 10.49 4.27 -16.76
C CYS A 284 11.45 3.63 -17.78
N GLU A 285 11.89 2.40 -17.54
CA GLU A 285 12.70 1.65 -18.52
C GLU A 285 11.93 1.36 -19.82
N ALA A 286 10.63 1.03 -19.73
CA ALA A 286 9.78 0.85 -20.90
C ALA A 286 9.64 2.16 -21.68
N ALA A 287 9.48 3.28 -20.98
CA ALA A 287 9.43 4.61 -21.60
C ALA A 287 10.75 4.97 -22.32
N ASP A 288 11.89 4.67 -21.72
CA ASP A 288 13.19 4.93 -22.35
C ASP A 288 13.42 4.06 -23.60
N LYS A 289 13.01 2.78 -23.56
CA LYS A 289 13.02 1.90 -24.73
C LYS A 289 12.11 2.42 -25.85
N ALA A 290 10.90 2.92 -25.50
CA ALA A 290 9.99 3.54 -26.48
C ALA A 290 10.61 4.79 -27.11
N ARG A 291 11.24 5.68 -26.32
CA ARG A 291 11.93 6.88 -26.83
C ARG A 291 13.08 6.52 -27.78
N ALA A 292 13.87 5.50 -27.44
CA ALA A 292 14.96 5.03 -28.29
C ALA A 292 14.46 4.47 -29.64
N GLY A 293 13.33 3.76 -29.65
CA GLY A 293 12.71 3.24 -30.88
C GLY A 293 12.06 4.30 -31.78
N MET A 294 11.87 5.53 -31.28
CA MET A 294 11.32 6.66 -32.04
C MET A 294 12.40 7.54 -32.68
N GLN A 295 13.67 7.32 -32.34
CA GLN A 295 14.77 8.04 -32.99
C GLN A 295 14.96 7.50 -34.43
N PRO A 296 15.10 8.38 -35.42
CA PRO A 296 15.25 7.99 -36.82
C PRO A 296 16.56 7.27 -37.13
#